data_0a2a513ca21dd31262ba11eb7729520c
#
_entry.id   0a2a513ca21dd31262ba11eb7729520c
#
_cell.length_a   1.000
_cell.length_b   1.000
_cell.length_c   1.000
_cell.angle_alpha   90.00
_cell.angle_beta   90.00
_cell.angle_gamma   90.00
#
_symmetry.space_group_name_H-M   'P 1'
#
loop_
_entity.id
_entity.type
_entity.pdbx_description
1 polymer ?
#
loop_
_entity_poly.entity_id
_entity_poly.type
_entity_poly.pdbx_seq_one_letter_code
_entity_poly.pdbx_strand_id
1 'polypeptide(L)'
;MQTAGYVGLGAMGGALAGHLTQGHDLRVLDRSPSAVAALVAKGAKAATSGAQLACDADVIFLCLPRTSDVREAIFGPGGLAEGLSPGKLVIDQTSGVPEQTAVLAADLAARGVLMLDAPLSGGVPAAQAGTVTIIASGPDAAWEKGEAFLRAMTAKVYRCSDRVGDGQALKLVNNAIGMGFRVNALELVALGRKAGLSLAAMVDRLNAGPGANFTTRGMLAGLVEGRSTTNFALSLMAKDLSEAMALGLATGSALPFTGATRSTVQIGLALLGKDAKLDEVISLTGQLAQVEMRGEGGADADLLALIETAVLVGNLIAVSECVAMGRRFGLKPVEMARILNVGSAWCAVSDVVLPALAEGRVPDVPVTLGEATKAVAALAVKSASLGTPFVLPGIALALLQEAVRQHGAQASLGRLTFGFED
;
A
#
# COMPACT_ATOMS: atom_id res chain seq x y z
N MET A 1 14.66 -26.27 19.23
CA MET A 1 13.72 -25.71 18.24
C MET A 1 13.10 -24.48 18.88
N GLN A 2 13.20 -23.30 18.26
CA GLN A 2 12.61 -22.09 18.85
C GLN A 2 11.09 -22.15 18.75
N THR A 3 10.41 -21.71 19.81
CA THR A 3 8.94 -21.70 19.89
C THR A 3 8.40 -20.36 19.37
N ALA A 4 7.41 -20.41 18.49
CA ALA A 4 6.73 -19.24 17.96
C ALA A 4 5.40 -18.99 18.71
N GLY A 5 5.08 -17.74 18.94
CA GLY A 5 3.78 -17.26 19.39
C GLY A 5 3.11 -16.41 18.30
N TYR A 6 1.79 -16.48 18.13
CA TYR A 6 1.07 -15.65 17.18
C TYR A 6 -0.22 -15.09 17.79
N VAL A 7 -0.34 -13.78 17.79
CA VAL A 7 -1.49 -13.04 18.31
C VAL A 7 -2.20 -12.30 17.17
N GLY A 8 -3.50 -12.50 17.04
CA GLY A 8 -4.31 -11.94 15.97
C GLY A 8 -4.44 -12.90 14.78
N LEU A 9 -5.49 -13.72 14.80
CA LEU A 9 -5.73 -14.80 13.83
C LEU A 9 -6.86 -14.46 12.86
N GLY A 10 -7.05 -13.17 12.57
CA GLY A 10 -7.94 -12.72 11.50
C GLY A 10 -7.52 -13.28 10.14
N ALA A 11 -8.19 -12.84 9.07
CA ALA A 11 -7.97 -13.41 7.72
C ALA A 11 -6.49 -13.40 7.29
N MET A 12 -5.74 -12.34 7.62
CA MET A 12 -4.31 -12.22 7.29
C MET A 12 -3.45 -13.03 8.28
N GLY A 13 -3.59 -12.76 9.57
CA GLY A 13 -2.75 -13.41 10.60
C GLY A 13 -2.98 -14.93 10.66
N GLY A 14 -4.22 -15.40 10.52
CA GLY A 14 -4.51 -16.82 10.46
C GLY A 14 -3.90 -17.54 9.24
N ALA A 15 -3.81 -16.86 8.09
CA ALA A 15 -3.13 -17.40 6.91
C ALA A 15 -1.62 -17.54 7.16
N LEU A 16 -0.98 -16.49 7.70
CA LEU A 16 0.46 -16.49 7.99
C LEU A 16 0.85 -17.45 9.11
N ALA A 17 0.09 -17.46 10.20
CA ALA A 17 0.30 -18.42 11.30
C ALA A 17 0.19 -19.87 10.81
N GLY A 18 -0.67 -20.13 9.81
CA GLY A 18 -0.82 -21.44 9.18
C GLY A 18 0.48 -21.97 8.57
N HIS A 19 1.32 -21.12 8.00
CA HIS A 19 2.61 -21.53 7.44
C HIS A 19 3.61 -21.95 8.55
N LEU A 20 3.51 -21.34 9.73
CA LEU A 20 4.39 -21.68 10.85
C LEU A 20 4.08 -23.04 11.50
N THR A 21 2.86 -23.58 11.33
CA THR A 21 2.51 -24.89 11.88
C THR A 21 3.35 -26.02 11.28
N GLN A 22 3.95 -25.81 10.09
CA GLN A 22 4.79 -26.77 9.40
C GLN A 22 6.28 -26.58 9.75
N GLY A 23 6.70 -26.79 10.97
CA GLY A 23 8.12 -26.71 11.32
C GLY A 23 8.44 -25.98 12.60
N HIS A 24 7.45 -25.40 13.27
CA HIS A 24 7.62 -24.70 14.55
C HIS A 24 6.60 -25.18 15.59
N ASP A 25 7.01 -25.21 16.86
CA ASP A 25 6.04 -25.35 17.98
C ASP A 25 5.33 -24.00 18.14
N LEU A 26 4.08 -23.93 17.64
CA LEU A 26 3.31 -22.66 17.54
C LEU A 26 2.29 -22.55 18.67
N ARG A 27 2.35 -21.42 19.40
CA ARG A 27 1.32 -20.97 20.33
C ARG A 27 0.46 -19.91 19.67
N VAL A 28 -0.86 -19.97 19.84
CA VAL A 28 -1.79 -19.02 19.19
C VAL A 28 -2.76 -18.41 20.18
N LEU A 29 -3.06 -17.12 19.97
CA LEU A 29 -4.01 -16.36 20.79
C LEU A 29 -4.84 -15.44 19.89
N ASP A 30 -6.15 -15.49 20.05
CA ASP A 30 -7.11 -14.55 19.43
C ASP A 30 -8.36 -14.44 20.31
N ARG A 31 -9.09 -13.36 20.18
CA ARG A 31 -10.39 -13.16 20.81
C ARG A 31 -11.49 -14.05 20.22
N SER A 32 -11.31 -14.56 19.00
CA SER A 32 -12.21 -15.48 18.31
C SER A 32 -11.85 -16.93 18.60
N PRO A 33 -12.66 -17.70 19.39
CA PRO A 33 -12.38 -19.10 19.64
C PRO A 33 -12.35 -19.96 18.37
N SER A 34 -13.13 -19.61 17.35
CA SER A 34 -13.17 -20.34 16.08
C SER A 34 -11.85 -20.16 15.27
N ALA A 35 -11.26 -18.97 15.31
CA ALA A 35 -9.95 -18.72 14.68
C ALA A 35 -8.84 -19.52 15.37
N VAL A 36 -8.86 -19.59 16.70
CA VAL A 36 -7.94 -20.41 17.49
C VAL A 36 -8.10 -21.89 17.15
N ALA A 37 -9.35 -22.39 17.18
CA ALA A 37 -9.65 -23.80 16.89
C ALA A 37 -9.19 -24.22 15.48
N ALA A 38 -9.31 -23.34 14.50
CA ALA A 38 -8.87 -23.60 13.12
C ALA A 38 -7.35 -23.84 13.03
N LEU A 39 -6.53 -23.16 13.84
CA LEU A 39 -5.07 -23.37 13.86
C LEU A 39 -4.68 -24.54 14.79
N VAL A 40 -5.42 -24.76 15.86
CA VAL A 40 -5.23 -25.96 16.71
C VAL A 40 -5.44 -27.23 15.89
N ALA A 41 -6.45 -27.25 15.02
CA ALA A 41 -6.67 -28.37 14.08
C ALA A 41 -5.50 -28.60 13.10
N LYS A 42 -4.62 -27.61 12.91
CA LYS A 42 -3.40 -27.69 12.11
C LYS A 42 -2.13 -27.97 12.94
N GLY A 43 -2.29 -28.24 14.25
CA GLY A 43 -1.18 -28.59 15.14
C GLY A 43 -0.66 -27.47 16.03
N ALA A 44 -1.23 -26.26 15.98
CA ALA A 44 -0.88 -25.21 16.94
C ALA A 44 -1.46 -25.52 18.35
N LYS A 45 -0.93 -24.85 19.37
CA LYS A 45 -1.43 -24.94 20.76
C LYS A 45 -2.06 -23.61 21.17
N ALA A 46 -3.27 -23.66 21.72
CA ALA A 46 -3.94 -22.47 22.23
C ALA A 46 -3.26 -21.95 23.50
N ALA A 47 -3.04 -20.63 23.58
CA ALA A 47 -2.66 -19.95 24.80
C ALA A 47 -3.90 -19.36 25.49
N THR A 48 -3.90 -19.28 26.82
CA THR A 48 -5.01 -18.74 27.61
C THR A 48 -4.91 -17.23 27.84
N SER A 49 -3.68 -16.66 27.70
CA SER A 49 -3.40 -15.23 27.83
C SER A 49 -2.16 -14.83 27.04
N GLY A 50 -1.98 -13.52 26.87
CA GLY A 50 -0.74 -12.96 26.30
C GLY A 50 0.48 -13.29 27.18
N ALA A 51 0.34 -13.21 28.48
CA ALA A 51 1.40 -13.54 29.44
C ALA A 51 1.87 -15.00 29.27
N GLN A 52 0.94 -15.96 29.20
CA GLN A 52 1.29 -17.36 29.00
C GLN A 52 1.99 -17.56 27.64
N LEU A 53 1.40 -17.00 26.56
CA LEU A 53 2.01 -17.10 25.22
C LEU A 53 3.43 -16.57 25.22
N ALA A 54 3.66 -15.43 25.88
CA ALA A 54 4.97 -14.81 25.94
C ALA A 54 5.96 -15.58 26.83
N CYS A 55 5.50 -16.26 27.90
CA CYS A 55 6.36 -17.19 28.65
C CYS A 55 6.84 -18.35 27.78
N ASP A 56 5.95 -18.94 26.97
CA ASP A 56 6.20 -20.17 26.22
C ASP A 56 6.96 -19.94 24.89
N ALA A 57 6.85 -18.72 24.29
CA ALA A 57 7.41 -18.43 22.97
C ALA A 57 8.70 -17.59 23.01
N ASP A 58 9.63 -17.89 22.10
CA ASP A 58 10.89 -17.13 21.92
C ASP A 58 10.71 -15.98 20.92
N VAL A 59 9.85 -16.16 19.92
CA VAL A 59 9.51 -15.20 18.87
C VAL A 59 8.00 -15.05 18.81
N ILE A 60 7.50 -13.83 18.98
CA ILE A 60 6.07 -13.55 19.07
C ILE A 60 5.64 -12.62 17.92
N PHE A 61 4.69 -13.06 17.13
CA PHE A 61 4.08 -12.29 16.03
C PHE A 61 2.80 -11.62 16.49
N LEU A 62 2.60 -10.38 16.03
CA LEU A 62 1.37 -9.61 16.17
C LEU A 62 0.84 -9.24 14.79
N CYS A 63 -0.44 -9.55 14.52
CA CYS A 63 -1.11 -9.14 13.28
C CYS A 63 -2.50 -8.60 13.63
N LEU A 64 -2.53 -7.34 14.03
CA LEU A 64 -3.68 -6.67 14.63
C LEU A 64 -4.17 -5.51 13.75
N PRO A 65 -5.37 -4.95 13.99
CA PRO A 65 -5.92 -3.89 13.14
C PRO A 65 -5.16 -2.55 13.24
N ARG A 66 -4.63 -2.20 14.43
CA ARG A 66 -4.04 -0.87 14.73
C ARG A 66 -2.89 -0.97 15.71
N THR A 67 -2.03 0.04 15.73
CA THR A 67 -0.92 0.15 16.72
C THR A 67 -1.44 0.22 18.18
N SER A 68 -2.62 0.83 18.40
CA SER A 68 -3.25 0.82 19.73
C SER A 68 -3.61 -0.59 20.20
N ASP A 69 -4.07 -1.46 19.28
CA ASP A 69 -4.37 -2.85 19.60
C ASP A 69 -3.08 -3.64 19.89
N VAL A 70 -1.99 -3.31 19.19
CA VAL A 70 -0.64 -3.86 19.45
C VAL A 70 -0.17 -3.46 20.85
N ARG A 71 -0.29 -2.18 21.19
CA ARG A 71 0.06 -1.69 22.53
C ARG A 71 -0.73 -2.38 23.64
N GLU A 72 -2.04 -2.53 23.43
CA GLU A 72 -2.91 -3.22 24.39
C GLU A 72 -2.54 -4.70 24.51
N ALA A 73 -2.25 -5.40 23.41
CA ALA A 73 -1.81 -6.79 23.43
C ALA A 73 -0.47 -6.98 24.17
N ILE A 74 0.42 -5.99 24.09
CA ILE A 74 1.72 -6.03 24.76
C ILE A 74 1.60 -5.63 26.24
N PHE A 75 1.00 -4.48 26.53
CA PHE A 75 1.07 -3.84 27.86
C PHE A 75 -0.25 -3.82 28.64
N GLY A 76 -1.38 -4.26 28.02
CA GLY A 76 -2.66 -4.38 28.71
C GLY A 76 -2.67 -5.51 29.75
N PRO A 77 -3.71 -5.59 30.59
CA PRO A 77 -3.83 -6.64 31.63
C PRO A 77 -3.75 -8.05 31.03
N GLY A 78 -2.89 -8.92 31.59
CA GLY A 78 -2.62 -10.25 31.06
C GLY A 78 -1.91 -10.26 29.70
N GLY A 79 -1.35 -9.11 29.30
CA GLY A 79 -0.64 -8.91 28.03
C GLY A 79 0.74 -9.57 27.99
N LEU A 80 1.37 -9.47 26.81
CA LEU A 80 2.67 -10.12 26.56
C LEU A 80 3.75 -9.69 27.54
N ALA A 81 3.75 -8.41 27.97
CA ALA A 81 4.78 -7.83 28.83
C ALA A 81 4.89 -8.52 30.20
N GLU A 82 3.84 -9.19 30.67
CA GLU A 82 3.86 -9.95 31.92
C GLU A 82 4.64 -11.28 31.80
N GLY A 83 4.79 -11.82 30.58
CA GLY A 83 5.52 -13.07 30.30
C GLY A 83 6.80 -12.89 29.48
N LEU A 84 7.05 -11.67 28.95
CA LEU A 84 8.27 -11.38 28.21
C LEU A 84 9.51 -11.36 29.12
N SER A 85 10.62 -11.89 28.61
CA SER A 85 11.93 -11.86 29.27
C SER A 85 13.02 -11.39 28.32
N PRO A 86 14.18 -10.93 28.83
CA PRO A 86 15.29 -10.50 27.98
C PRO A 86 15.68 -11.53 26.92
N GLY A 87 16.00 -11.05 25.74
CA GLY A 87 16.38 -11.88 24.58
C GLY A 87 15.22 -12.40 23.76
N LYS A 88 13.95 -12.27 24.17
CA LYS A 88 12.80 -12.60 23.32
C LYS A 88 12.60 -11.55 22.22
N LEU A 89 11.88 -11.93 21.13
CA LEU A 89 11.62 -11.09 19.97
C LEU A 89 10.11 -10.92 19.75
N VAL A 90 9.68 -9.69 19.57
CA VAL A 90 8.34 -9.33 19.09
C VAL A 90 8.43 -8.88 17.63
N ILE A 91 7.59 -9.42 16.75
CA ILE A 91 7.49 -9.06 15.34
C ILE A 91 6.09 -8.52 15.07
N ASP A 92 5.99 -7.22 14.81
CA ASP A 92 4.72 -6.56 14.51
C ASP A 92 4.45 -6.54 13.00
N GLN A 93 3.49 -7.34 12.56
CA GLN A 93 3.02 -7.42 11.17
C GLN A 93 1.83 -6.48 10.89
N THR A 94 1.46 -5.66 11.86
CA THR A 94 0.37 -4.69 11.75
C THR A 94 0.76 -3.54 10.80
N SER A 95 -0.15 -3.09 9.95
CA SER A 95 -0.02 -1.79 9.30
C SER A 95 -0.38 -0.71 10.32
N GLY A 96 0.62 -0.05 10.87
CA GLY A 96 0.50 0.84 12.02
C GLY A 96 1.14 2.21 11.82
N VAL A 97 1.20 2.98 12.90
CA VAL A 97 1.78 4.32 12.97
C VAL A 97 3.27 4.20 13.33
N PRO A 98 4.19 4.54 12.40
CA PRO A 98 5.63 4.29 12.55
C PRO A 98 6.23 4.84 13.86
N GLU A 99 5.89 6.08 14.22
CA GLU A 99 6.41 6.73 15.42
C GLU A 99 5.91 6.05 16.72
N GLN A 100 4.65 5.60 16.74
CA GLN A 100 4.11 4.87 17.87
C GLN A 100 4.76 3.49 18.01
N THR A 101 5.03 2.81 16.89
CA THR A 101 5.74 1.53 16.89
C THR A 101 7.19 1.68 17.34
N ALA A 102 7.86 2.78 16.99
CA ALA A 102 9.20 3.09 17.51
C ALA A 102 9.17 3.30 19.02
N VAL A 103 8.13 3.92 19.58
CA VAL A 103 7.95 4.04 21.04
C VAL A 103 7.75 2.66 21.70
N LEU A 104 6.93 1.79 21.10
CA LEU A 104 6.75 0.42 21.59
C LEU A 104 8.07 -0.35 21.59
N ALA A 105 8.89 -0.19 20.55
CA ALA A 105 10.21 -0.80 20.47
C ALA A 105 11.15 -0.32 21.58
N ALA A 106 11.14 0.98 21.91
CA ALA A 106 11.91 1.53 23.00
C ALA A 106 11.45 0.99 24.37
N ASP A 107 10.12 0.92 24.61
CA ASP A 107 9.53 0.35 25.83
C ASP A 107 9.91 -1.14 26.01
N LEU A 108 9.97 -1.91 24.92
CA LEU A 108 10.41 -3.32 24.91
C LEU A 108 11.93 -3.44 25.11
N ALA A 109 12.72 -2.61 24.46
CA ALA A 109 14.17 -2.59 24.59
C ALA A 109 14.62 -2.30 26.03
N ALA A 110 13.91 -1.41 26.76
CA ALA A 110 14.16 -1.16 28.17
C ALA A 110 13.97 -2.42 29.05
N ARG A 111 13.29 -3.45 28.54
CA ARG A 111 13.09 -4.77 29.18
C ARG A 111 14.01 -5.85 28.59
N GLY A 112 14.96 -5.48 27.71
CA GLY A 112 15.85 -6.41 27.03
C GLY A 112 15.16 -7.25 25.95
N VAL A 113 13.96 -6.84 25.48
CA VAL A 113 13.18 -7.53 24.45
C VAL A 113 13.43 -6.86 23.10
N LEU A 114 13.70 -7.67 22.08
CA LEU A 114 13.93 -7.22 20.70
C LEU A 114 12.60 -6.96 19.98
N MET A 115 12.59 -6.04 19.01
CA MET A 115 11.43 -5.81 18.16
C MET A 115 11.82 -5.64 16.69
N LEU A 116 10.98 -6.20 15.80
CA LEU A 116 10.89 -5.87 14.36
C LEU A 116 9.48 -5.36 14.06
N ASP A 117 9.35 -4.43 13.14
CA ASP A 117 8.11 -4.25 12.40
C ASP A 117 8.23 -4.92 11.03
N ALA A 118 7.18 -5.60 10.60
CA ALA A 118 7.19 -6.45 9.40
C ALA A 118 5.83 -6.45 8.68
N PRO A 119 5.29 -5.27 8.32
CA PRO A 119 3.99 -5.17 7.64
C PRO A 119 3.98 -5.88 6.29
N LEU A 120 2.77 -6.14 5.80
CA LEU A 120 2.48 -7.06 4.71
C LEU A 120 1.93 -6.34 3.48
N SER A 121 2.29 -6.82 2.30
CA SER A 121 1.73 -6.36 1.03
C SER A 121 1.36 -7.53 0.12
N GLY A 122 0.11 -7.57 -0.41
CA GLY A 122 -0.37 -8.64 -1.32
C GLY A 122 -1.77 -9.17 -0.98
N GLY A 123 -2.30 -8.85 0.20
CA GLY A 123 -3.63 -9.29 0.63
C GLY A 123 -3.72 -10.75 1.06
N VAL A 124 -4.92 -11.16 1.50
CA VAL A 124 -5.17 -12.51 2.05
C VAL A 124 -4.87 -13.65 1.07
N PRO A 125 -5.23 -13.58 -0.22
CA PRO A 125 -4.91 -14.64 -1.16
C PRO A 125 -3.40 -14.88 -1.28
N ALA A 126 -2.59 -13.82 -1.31
CA ALA A 126 -1.13 -13.94 -1.35
C ALA A 126 -0.55 -14.50 -0.04
N ALA A 127 -1.13 -14.13 1.11
CA ALA A 127 -0.74 -14.69 2.40
C ALA A 127 -1.05 -16.20 2.47
N GLN A 128 -2.23 -16.62 2.01
CA GLN A 128 -2.60 -18.05 1.93
C GLN A 128 -1.69 -18.85 1.00
N ALA A 129 -1.29 -18.25 -0.13
CA ALA A 129 -0.40 -18.88 -1.11
C ALA A 129 1.09 -18.82 -0.74
N GLY A 130 1.49 -18.17 0.36
CA GLY A 130 2.89 -17.97 0.73
C GLY A 130 3.65 -17.04 -0.23
N THR A 131 2.95 -16.12 -0.89
CA THR A 131 3.51 -15.18 -1.89
C THR A 131 3.40 -13.71 -1.49
N VAL A 132 2.94 -13.43 -0.27
CA VAL A 132 2.85 -12.09 0.29
C VAL A 132 4.25 -11.46 0.41
N THR A 133 4.34 -10.15 0.20
CA THR A 133 5.59 -9.42 0.47
C THR A 133 5.61 -8.95 1.92
N ILE A 134 6.68 -9.25 2.65
CA ILE A 134 6.97 -8.75 4.00
C ILE A 134 8.03 -7.65 3.91
N ILE A 135 7.75 -6.48 4.49
CA ILE A 135 8.66 -5.33 4.53
C ILE A 135 9.12 -5.18 5.98
N ALA A 136 10.30 -5.70 6.31
CA ALA A 136 10.79 -5.75 7.68
C ALA A 136 11.74 -4.60 7.97
N SER A 137 11.71 -4.08 9.21
CA SER A 137 12.73 -3.17 9.74
C SER A 137 13.01 -3.41 11.22
N GLY A 138 14.23 -3.05 11.64
CA GLY A 138 14.69 -3.16 13.02
C GLY A 138 16.13 -3.64 13.14
N PRO A 139 16.70 -3.65 14.38
CA PRO A 139 18.11 -3.88 14.62
C PRO A 139 18.58 -5.28 14.19
N ASP A 140 19.89 -5.40 13.90
CA ASP A 140 20.50 -6.64 13.37
C ASP A 140 20.19 -7.86 14.25
N ALA A 141 20.33 -7.75 15.56
CA ALA A 141 20.04 -8.84 16.49
C ALA A 141 18.58 -9.34 16.41
N ALA A 142 17.63 -8.43 16.17
CA ALA A 142 16.22 -8.80 15.95
C ALA A 142 16.03 -9.46 14.60
N TRP A 143 16.68 -8.95 13.55
CA TRP A 143 16.64 -9.50 12.20
C TRP A 143 17.20 -10.93 12.17
N GLU A 144 18.41 -11.14 12.68
CA GLU A 144 19.07 -12.47 12.73
C GLU A 144 18.19 -13.52 13.42
N LYS A 145 17.48 -13.12 14.49
CA LYS A 145 16.58 -14.00 15.23
C LYS A 145 15.26 -14.25 14.49
N GLY A 146 14.74 -13.27 13.75
CA GLY A 146 13.39 -13.30 13.14
C GLY A 146 13.34 -13.77 11.70
N GLU A 147 14.43 -13.60 10.92
CA GLU A 147 14.44 -13.82 9.47
C GLU A 147 13.94 -15.19 9.04
N ALA A 148 14.41 -16.25 9.71
CA ALA A 148 14.03 -17.62 9.38
C ALA A 148 12.52 -17.86 9.49
N PHE A 149 11.88 -17.27 10.51
CA PHE A 149 10.43 -17.36 10.71
C PHE A 149 9.66 -16.57 9.65
N LEU A 150 10.14 -15.36 9.28
CA LEU A 150 9.53 -14.57 8.21
C LEU A 150 9.62 -15.31 6.88
N ARG A 151 10.77 -15.94 6.58
CA ARG A 151 10.98 -16.73 5.36
C ARG A 151 10.19 -18.05 5.34
N ALA A 152 9.79 -18.57 6.49
CA ALA A 152 8.87 -19.72 6.55
C ALA A 152 7.45 -19.34 6.08
N MET A 153 7.08 -18.06 6.13
CA MET A 153 5.78 -17.58 5.65
C MET A 153 5.77 -17.24 4.16
N THR A 154 6.91 -16.76 3.62
CA THR A 154 7.05 -16.35 2.21
C THR A 154 8.52 -16.19 1.82
N ALA A 155 8.83 -16.43 0.54
CA ALA A 155 10.15 -16.13 -0.01
C ALA A 155 10.40 -14.62 -0.21
N LYS A 156 9.34 -13.79 -0.21
CA LYS A 156 9.42 -12.34 -0.49
C LYS A 156 9.56 -11.52 0.79
N VAL A 157 10.70 -11.66 1.46
CA VAL A 157 11.03 -10.91 2.67
C VAL A 157 12.11 -9.88 2.35
N TYR A 158 11.81 -8.61 2.58
CA TYR A 158 12.70 -7.48 2.32
C TYR A 158 12.94 -6.72 3.61
N ARG A 159 14.20 -6.63 4.05
CA ARG A 159 14.60 -5.74 5.13
C ARG A 159 14.91 -4.36 4.54
N CYS A 160 14.26 -3.30 5.03
CA CYS A 160 14.43 -1.95 4.51
C CYS A 160 15.36 -1.07 5.37
N SER A 161 15.52 -1.39 6.67
CA SER A 161 16.41 -0.65 7.56
C SER A 161 16.66 -1.39 8.88
N ASP A 162 17.53 -0.81 9.72
CA ASP A 162 17.82 -1.21 11.09
C ASP A 162 16.96 -0.48 12.14
N ARG A 163 16.09 0.44 11.73
CA ARG A 163 15.22 1.26 12.59
C ARG A 163 13.79 0.75 12.58
N VAL A 164 13.25 0.37 13.74
CA VAL A 164 11.85 -0.04 13.88
C VAL A 164 10.91 1.12 13.51
N GLY A 165 9.87 0.82 12.73
CA GLY A 165 8.90 1.76 12.19
C GLY A 165 9.13 2.09 10.70
N ASP A 166 10.33 1.88 10.17
CA ASP A 166 10.63 2.16 8.76
C ASP A 166 9.88 1.22 7.80
N GLY A 167 9.68 -0.03 8.17
CA GLY A 167 8.87 -0.96 7.39
C GLY A 167 7.41 -0.50 7.30
N GLN A 168 6.83 -0.04 8.42
CA GLN A 168 5.48 0.51 8.43
C GLN A 168 5.39 1.82 7.63
N ALA A 169 6.36 2.73 7.76
CA ALA A 169 6.41 3.95 6.94
C ALA A 169 6.46 3.61 5.44
N LEU A 170 7.32 2.68 5.04
CA LEU A 170 7.41 2.22 3.66
C LEU A 170 6.13 1.53 3.18
N LYS A 171 5.44 0.82 4.07
CA LYS A 171 4.12 0.24 3.78
C LYS A 171 3.07 1.32 3.55
N LEU A 172 3.05 2.41 4.31
CA LEU A 172 2.15 3.54 4.08
C LEU A 172 2.43 4.22 2.74
N VAL A 173 3.70 4.45 2.40
CA VAL A 173 4.14 4.95 1.08
C VAL A 173 3.59 4.05 -0.03
N ASN A 174 3.81 2.72 0.06
CA ASN A 174 3.32 1.76 -0.93
C ASN A 174 1.80 1.79 -1.11
N ASN A 175 1.04 1.85 0.00
CA ASN A 175 -0.41 1.83 -0.05
C ASN A 175 -0.99 3.14 -0.60
N ALA A 176 -0.40 4.29 -0.25
CA ALA A 176 -0.80 5.59 -0.76
C ALA A 176 -0.59 5.67 -2.29
N ILE A 177 0.58 5.26 -2.78
CA ILE A 177 0.88 5.19 -4.22
C ILE A 177 -0.13 4.26 -4.93
N GLY A 178 -0.30 3.03 -4.46
CA GLY A 178 -1.17 2.05 -5.11
C GLY A 178 -2.64 2.48 -5.12
N MET A 179 -3.10 3.18 -4.09
CA MET A 179 -4.48 3.70 -4.07
C MET A 179 -4.63 4.95 -4.94
N GLY A 180 -3.62 5.81 -5.02
CA GLY A 180 -3.56 6.92 -5.99
C GLY A 180 -3.68 6.41 -7.43
N PHE A 181 -2.94 5.36 -7.80
CA PHE A 181 -3.08 4.70 -9.10
C PHE A 181 -4.51 4.22 -9.35
N ARG A 182 -5.12 3.60 -8.34
CA ARG A 182 -6.48 3.05 -8.46
C ARG A 182 -7.51 4.12 -8.73
N VAL A 183 -7.55 5.16 -7.91
CA VAL A 183 -8.57 6.22 -8.04
C VAL A 183 -8.37 7.00 -9.35
N ASN A 184 -7.13 7.38 -9.68
CA ASN A 184 -6.83 8.09 -10.92
C ASN A 184 -7.22 7.27 -12.17
N ALA A 185 -6.85 5.99 -12.22
CA ALA A 185 -7.19 5.13 -13.34
C ALA A 185 -8.72 4.93 -13.47
N LEU A 186 -9.44 4.79 -12.35
CA LEU A 186 -10.89 4.62 -12.37
C LEU A 186 -11.63 5.87 -12.87
N GLU A 187 -11.21 7.09 -12.46
CA GLU A 187 -11.81 8.32 -12.98
C GLU A 187 -11.62 8.44 -14.50
N LEU A 188 -10.41 8.14 -15.00
CA LEU A 188 -10.09 8.19 -16.42
C LEU A 188 -10.79 7.09 -17.22
N VAL A 189 -10.91 5.88 -16.66
CA VAL A 189 -11.68 4.79 -17.26
C VAL A 189 -13.16 5.15 -17.34
N ALA A 190 -13.74 5.72 -16.29
CA ALA A 190 -15.13 6.16 -16.30
C ALA A 190 -15.40 7.24 -17.37
N LEU A 191 -14.47 8.19 -17.53
CA LEU A 191 -14.52 9.17 -18.61
C LEU A 191 -14.48 8.49 -19.99
N GLY A 192 -13.53 7.58 -20.20
CA GLY A 192 -13.41 6.83 -21.46
C GLY A 192 -14.65 6.00 -21.76
N ARG A 193 -15.19 5.31 -20.76
CA ARG A 193 -16.45 4.56 -20.86
C ARG A 193 -17.63 5.45 -21.29
N LYS A 194 -17.77 6.59 -20.63
CA LYS A 194 -18.84 7.55 -20.95
C LYS A 194 -18.66 8.21 -22.31
N ALA A 195 -17.42 8.28 -22.81
CA ALA A 195 -17.09 8.70 -24.17
C ALA A 195 -17.26 7.59 -25.23
N GLY A 196 -17.68 6.37 -24.85
CA GLY A 196 -17.95 5.26 -25.77
C GLY A 196 -16.79 4.30 -25.99
N LEU A 197 -15.68 4.40 -25.25
CA LEU A 197 -14.59 3.42 -25.35
C LEU A 197 -14.96 2.11 -24.64
N SER A 198 -14.50 0.97 -25.18
CA SER A 198 -14.59 -0.31 -24.45
C SER A 198 -13.58 -0.35 -23.30
N LEU A 199 -13.95 -1.06 -22.20
CA LEU A 199 -13.02 -1.28 -21.10
C LEU A 199 -11.78 -2.05 -21.56
N ALA A 200 -11.96 -3.09 -22.39
CA ALA A 200 -10.88 -3.90 -22.93
C ALA A 200 -9.85 -3.07 -23.71
N ALA A 201 -10.30 -2.21 -24.64
CA ALA A 201 -9.40 -1.36 -25.43
C ALA A 201 -8.58 -0.40 -24.53
N MET A 202 -9.19 0.15 -23.48
CA MET A 202 -8.46 0.98 -22.51
C MET A 202 -7.42 0.17 -21.72
N VAL A 203 -7.79 -1.01 -21.24
CA VAL A 203 -6.88 -1.88 -20.47
C VAL A 203 -5.72 -2.37 -21.33
N ASP A 204 -5.99 -2.78 -22.56
CA ASP A 204 -4.95 -3.21 -23.51
C ASP A 204 -3.98 -2.06 -23.80
N ARG A 205 -4.50 -0.86 -24.07
CA ARG A 205 -3.67 0.32 -24.32
C ARG A 205 -2.80 0.67 -23.11
N LEU A 206 -3.39 0.75 -21.93
CA LEU A 206 -2.68 1.10 -20.70
C LEU A 206 -1.59 0.08 -20.36
N ASN A 207 -1.87 -1.22 -20.53
CA ASN A 207 -0.93 -2.29 -20.19
C ASN A 207 0.19 -2.49 -21.21
N ALA A 208 0.01 -2.01 -22.45
CA ALA A 208 1.04 -2.04 -23.48
C ALA A 208 2.03 -0.86 -23.41
N GLY A 209 1.71 0.19 -22.67
CA GLY A 209 2.47 1.44 -22.67
C GLY A 209 2.88 1.96 -21.28
N PRO A 210 3.33 3.22 -21.20
CA PRO A 210 3.83 3.83 -19.96
C PRO A 210 2.75 4.11 -18.92
N GLY A 211 1.47 3.98 -19.25
CA GLY A 211 0.35 4.05 -18.31
C GLY A 211 0.19 2.81 -17.43
N ALA A 212 0.90 1.71 -17.74
CA ALA A 212 0.78 0.47 -16.96
C ALA A 212 1.16 0.65 -15.49
N ASN A 213 0.35 0.09 -14.61
CA ASN A 213 0.62 0.05 -13.18
C ASN A 213 -0.03 -1.19 -12.53
N PHE A 214 0.20 -1.39 -11.25
CA PHE A 214 -0.36 -2.53 -10.51
C PHE A 214 -1.90 -2.62 -10.64
N THR A 215 -2.59 -1.49 -10.66
CA THR A 215 -4.05 -1.43 -10.79
C THR A 215 -4.52 -1.83 -12.19
N THR A 216 -3.87 -1.34 -13.26
CA THR A 216 -4.26 -1.63 -14.63
C THR A 216 -4.04 -3.09 -14.99
N ARG A 217 -2.91 -3.69 -14.53
CA ARG A 217 -2.59 -5.11 -14.74
C ARG A 217 -3.41 -6.06 -13.87
N GLY A 218 -3.78 -5.64 -12.68
CA GLY A 218 -4.52 -6.47 -11.73
C GLY A 218 -6.02 -6.21 -11.77
N MET A 219 -6.45 -5.09 -11.19
CA MET A 219 -7.86 -4.78 -10.97
C MET A 219 -8.62 -4.54 -12.28
N LEU A 220 -8.10 -3.71 -13.19
CA LEU A 220 -8.79 -3.42 -14.44
C LEU A 220 -8.81 -4.62 -15.37
N ALA A 221 -7.73 -5.39 -15.48
CA ALA A 221 -7.73 -6.66 -16.20
C ALA A 221 -8.75 -7.65 -15.61
N GLY A 222 -8.79 -7.79 -14.28
CA GLY A 222 -9.80 -8.60 -13.59
C GLY A 222 -11.23 -8.12 -13.87
N LEU A 223 -11.44 -6.80 -13.96
CA LEU A 223 -12.75 -6.23 -14.31
C LEU A 223 -13.17 -6.60 -15.74
N VAL A 224 -12.25 -6.62 -16.72
CA VAL A 224 -12.50 -7.12 -18.08
C VAL A 224 -12.94 -8.59 -18.02
N GLU A 225 -12.24 -9.42 -17.24
CA GLU A 225 -12.51 -10.85 -17.08
C GLU A 225 -13.75 -11.16 -16.21
N GLY A 226 -14.36 -10.17 -15.58
CA GLY A 226 -15.52 -10.35 -14.73
C GLY A 226 -15.25 -10.92 -13.34
N ARG A 227 -13.99 -10.88 -12.86
CA ARG A 227 -13.57 -11.39 -11.55
C ARG A 227 -13.23 -10.28 -10.56
N SER A 228 -13.46 -10.54 -9.28
CA SER A 228 -12.92 -9.72 -8.19
C SER A 228 -11.42 -9.99 -8.02
N THR A 229 -10.67 -8.97 -7.66
CA THR A 229 -9.21 -9.04 -7.52
C THR A 229 -8.73 -8.89 -6.08
N THR A 230 -9.56 -8.36 -5.19
CA THR A 230 -9.24 -8.25 -3.78
C THR A 230 -10.47 -8.23 -2.89
N ASN A 231 -10.36 -8.83 -1.71
CA ASN A 231 -11.35 -8.74 -0.64
C ASN A 231 -10.88 -7.82 0.51
N PHE A 232 -9.86 -6.99 0.28
CA PHE A 232 -9.32 -6.07 1.27
C PHE A 232 -10.41 -5.07 1.71
N ALA A 233 -10.55 -4.86 3.02
CA ALA A 233 -11.57 -3.96 3.55
C ALA A 233 -11.25 -2.50 3.22
N LEU A 234 -12.22 -1.77 2.67
CA LEU A 234 -12.07 -0.36 2.33
C LEU A 234 -11.77 0.50 3.57
N SER A 235 -12.31 0.12 4.73
CA SER A 235 -12.03 0.77 6.01
C SER A 235 -10.55 0.70 6.44
N LEU A 236 -9.86 -0.42 6.14
CA LEU A 236 -8.42 -0.53 6.39
C LEU A 236 -7.61 0.35 5.43
N MET A 237 -8.02 0.47 4.17
CA MET A 237 -7.38 1.39 3.24
C MET A 237 -7.58 2.86 3.65
N ALA A 238 -8.78 3.22 4.12
CA ALA A 238 -9.05 4.56 4.65
C ALA A 238 -8.18 4.89 5.87
N LYS A 239 -7.95 3.89 6.75
CA LYS A 239 -7.03 4.00 7.88
C LYS A 239 -5.60 4.23 7.36
N ASP A 240 -5.09 3.40 6.47
CA ASP A 240 -3.72 3.50 5.95
C ASP A 240 -3.47 4.87 5.26
N LEU A 241 -4.43 5.35 4.46
CA LEU A 241 -4.34 6.68 3.85
C LEU A 241 -4.39 7.82 4.88
N SER A 242 -5.14 7.66 5.96
CA SER A 242 -5.19 8.65 7.04
C SER A 242 -3.87 8.69 7.82
N GLU A 243 -3.24 7.54 8.04
CA GLU A 243 -1.90 7.43 8.63
C GLU A 243 -0.82 8.00 7.70
N ALA A 244 -0.91 7.77 6.38
CA ALA A 244 -0.02 8.40 5.39
C ALA A 244 -0.16 9.93 5.39
N MET A 245 -1.38 10.47 5.48
CA MET A 245 -1.61 11.90 5.60
C MET A 245 -1.04 12.48 6.90
N ALA A 246 -1.17 11.76 8.02
CA ALA A 246 -0.58 12.16 9.29
C ALA A 246 0.95 12.18 9.21
N LEU A 247 1.55 11.16 8.59
CA LEU A 247 3.00 11.11 8.33
C LEU A 247 3.44 12.29 7.45
N GLY A 248 2.66 12.60 6.39
CA GLY A 248 2.91 13.76 5.54
C GLY A 248 2.91 15.08 6.31
N LEU A 249 1.94 15.28 7.20
CA LEU A 249 1.88 16.46 8.08
C LEU A 249 3.08 16.52 9.02
N ALA A 250 3.44 15.41 9.65
CA ALA A 250 4.59 15.34 10.57
C ALA A 250 5.93 15.61 9.88
N THR A 251 6.05 15.25 8.60
CA THR A 251 7.26 15.46 7.79
C THR A 251 7.25 16.77 6.98
N GLY A 252 6.18 17.57 7.06
CA GLY A 252 6.01 18.78 6.26
C GLY A 252 5.90 18.51 4.76
N SER A 253 5.39 17.34 4.36
CA SER A 253 5.25 16.94 2.97
C SER A 253 3.90 17.35 2.40
N ALA A 254 3.89 17.99 1.23
CA ALA A 254 2.67 18.26 0.49
C ALA A 254 2.16 16.99 -0.20
N LEU A 255 0.93 16.58 0.11
CA LEU A 255 0.30 15.36 -0.41
C LEU A 255 -1.06 15.65 -1.07
N PRO A 256 -1.15 16.52 -2.08
CA PRO A 256 -2.43 16.90 -2.68
C PRO A 256 -3.14 15.73 -3.35
N PHE A 257 -2.42 14.85 -4.02
CA PHE A 257 -2.96 13.70 -4.72
C PHE A 257 -3.41 12.60 -3.74
N THR A 258 -2.61 12.28 -2.73
CA THR A 258 -2.95 11.34 -1.66
C THR A 258 -4.12 11.87 -0.81
N GLY A 259 -4.18 13.18 -0.53
CA GLY A 259 -5.28 13.81 0.19
C GLY A 259 -6.63 13.67 -0.52
N ALA A 260 -6.64 13.90 -1.83
CA ALA A 260 -7.83 13.69 -2.67
C ALA A 260 -8.20 12.20 -2.76
N THR A 261 -7.21 11.31 -2.91
CA THR A 261 -7.40 9.87 -2.88
C THR A 261 -8.07 9.41 -1.58
N ARG A 262 -7.56 9.88 -0.43
CA ARG A 262 -8.17 9.61 0.88
C ARG A 262 -9.61 10.08 0.95
N SER A 263 -9.88 11.28 0.44
CA SER A 263 -11.23 11.86 0.44
C SER A 263 -12.21 11.01 -0.39
N THR A 264 -11.79 10.54 -1.57
CA THR A 264 -12.57 9.62 -2.42
C THR A 264 -12.87 8.30 -1.69
N VAL A 265 -11.87 7.72 -0.99
CA VAL A 265 -12.07 6.50 -0.19
C VAL A 265 -13.03 6.74 0.97
N GLN A 266 -12.97 7.90 1.62
CA GLN A 266 -13.88 8.25 2.71
C GLN A 266 -15.32 8.44 2.22
N ILE A 267 -15.52 9.04 1.05
CA ILE A 267 -16.82 9.11 0.37
C ILE A 267 -17.32 7.69 0.07
N GLY A 268 -16.43 6.83 -0.42
CA GLY A 268 -16.75 5.43 -0.67
C GLY A 268 -17.27 4.70 0.59
N LEU A 269 -16.60 4.86 1.72
CA LEU A 269 -17.07 4.28 2.99
C LEU A 269 -18.42 4.82 3.43
N ALA A 270 -18.67 6.11 3.24
CA ALA A 270 -19.96 6.71 3.59
C ALA A 270 -21.11 6.19 2.73
N LEU A 271 -20.86 5.92 1.45
CA LEU A 271 -21.89 5.49 0.49
C LEU A 271 -22.06 3.97 0.42
N LEU A 272 -20.96 3.20 0.50
CA LEU A 272 -20.95 1.74 0.37
C LEU A 272 -21.08 1.02 1.72
N GLY A 273 -20.79 1.72 2.82
CA GLY A 273 -20.88 1.17 4.17
C GLY A 273 -19.56 0.58 4.69
N LYS A 274 -19.55 0.28 6.01
CA LYS A 274 -18.33 -0.12 6.76
C LYS A 274 -17.72 -1.46 6.31
N ASP A 275 -18.52 -2.33 5.72
CA ASP A 275 -18.11 -3.69 5.30
C ASP A 275 -17.64 -3.73 3.83
N ALA A 276 -17.63 -2.56 3.15
CA ALA A 276 -17.22 -2.42 1.77
C ALA A 276 -15.81 -2.95 1.52
N LYS A 277 -15.60 -3.55 0.37
CA LYS A 277 -14.29 -4.01 -0.11
C LYS A 277 -13.68 -3.01 -1.08
N LEU A 278 -12.37 -3.08 -1.21
CA LEU A 278 -11.60 -2.16 -2.04
C LEU A 278 -12.04 -2.18 -3.53
N ASP A 279 -12.47 -3.33 -4.05
CA ASP A 279 -12.96 -3.44 -5.43
C ASP A 279 -14.32 -2.74 -5.64
N GLU A 280 -15.08 -2.46 -4.58
CA GLU A 280 -16.37 -1.76 -4.69
C GLU A 280 -16.20 -0.26 -5.05
N VAL A 281 -14.98 0.29 -4.92
CA VAL A 281 -14.65 1.64 -5.43
C VAL A 281 -14.88 1.73 -6.96
N ILE A 282 -14.82 0.60 -7.69
CA ILE A 282 -15.16 0.53 -9.11
C ILE A 282 -16.62 0.94 -9.34
N SER A 283 -17.54 0.34 -8.58
CA SER A 283 -18.98 0.64 -8.68
C SER A 283 -19.29 2.06 -8.22
N LEU A 284 -18.62 2.55 -7.19
CA LEU A 284 -18.71 3.93 -6.73
C LEU A 284 -18.34 4.92 -7.86
N THR A 285 -17.20 4.70 -8.50
CA THR A 285 -16.75 5.58 -9.59
C THR A 285 -17.73 5.56 -10.78
N GLY A 286 -18.26 4.38 -11.12
CA GLY A 286 -19.30 4.24 -12.13
C GLY A 286 -20.58 5.00 -11.77
N GLN A 287 -21.04 4.93 -10.52
CA GLN A 287 -22.21 5.66 -10.03
C GLN A 287 -21.99 7.17 -10.10
N LEU A 288 -20.84 7.67 -9.62
CA LEU A 288 -20.50 9.08 -9.66
C LEU A 288 -20.40 9.63 -11.09
N ALA A 289 -19.92 8.84 -12.03
CA ALA A 289 -19.82 9.18 -13.44
C ALA A 289 -21.12 8.88 -14.22
N GLN A 290 -22.10 8.20 -13.60
CA GLN A 290 -23.32 7.72 -14.26
C GLN A 290 -23.03 6.89 -15.51
N VAL A 291 -22.12 5.91 -15.38
CA VAL A 291 -21.71 5.03 -16.45
C VAL A 291 -21.44 3.62 -15.94
N GLU A 292 -21.72 2.63 -16.74
CA GLU A 292 -21.31 1.26 -16.47
C GLU A 292 -19.82 1.08 -16.75
N MET A 293 -19.05 0.65 -15.75
CA MET A 293 -17.59 0.50 -15.87
C MET A 293 -17.20 -0.67 -16.78
N ARG A 294 -18.02 -1.72 -16.84
CA ARG A 294 -17.89 -2.83 -17.78
C ARG A 294 -18.64 -2.51 -19.07
N GLY A 295 -18.35 -3.26 -20.13
CA GLY A 295 -19.13 -3.26 -21.34
C GLY A 295 -18.31 -3.03 -22.60
N GLU A 296 -18.97 -3.29 -23.73
CA GLU A 296 -18.41 -3.08 -25.06
C GLU A 296 -18.39 -1.60 -25.44
N GLY A 297 -17.65 -1.26 -26.51
CA GLY A 297 -17.51 0.09 -27.02
C GLY A 297 -16.48 0.15 -28.13
N GLY A 298 -16.18 1.37 -28.58
CA GLY A 298 -15.16 1.62 -29.59
C GLY A 298 -13.73 1.65 -29.04
N ALA A 299 -12.81 1.94 -29.96
CA ALA A 299 -11.38 2.13 -29.69
C ALA A 299 -10.90 3.38 -30.46
N ASP A 300 -11.26 4.56 -29.94
CA ASP A 300 -10.73 5.84 -30.45
C ASP A 300 -9.26 5.98 -30.04
N ALA A 301 -8.35 5.89 -30.99
CA ALA A 301 -6.91 5.86 -30.75
C ALA A 301 -6.40 7.17 -30.12
N ASP A 302 -6.96 8.33 -30.51
CA ASP A 302 -6.55 9.62 -29.98
C ASP A 302 -6.99 9.77 -28.51
N LEU A 303 -8.23 9.40 -28.19
CA LEU A 303 -8.72 9.44 -26.83
C LEU A 303 -8.00 8.43 -25.93
N LEU A 304 -7.68 7.24 -26.44
CA LEU A 304 -6.88 6.25 -25.73
C LEU A 304 -5.47 6.78 -25.39
N ALA A 305 -4.82 7.49 -26.32
CA ALA A 305 -3.52 8.11 -26.09
C ALA A 305 -3.57 9.22 -25.02
N LEU A 306 -4.64 10.05 -25.04
CA LEU A 306 -4.84 11.07 -24.00
C LEU A 306 -5.02 10.45 -22.62
N ILE A 307 -5.84 9.39 -22.51
CA ILE A 307 -6.08 8.67 -21.25
C ILE A 307 -4.79 8.04 -20.74
N GLU A 308 -4.01 7.38 -21.60
CA GLU A 308 -2.73 6.79 -21.25
C GLU A 308 -1.77 7.84 -20.68
N THR A 309 -1.66 9.00 -21.34
CA THR A 309 -0.82 10.10 -20.86
C THR A 309 -1.28 10.60 -19.50
N ALA A 310 -2.59 10.75 -19.28
CA ALA A 310 -3.12 11.18 -17.98
C ALA A 310 -2.90 10.14 -16.88
N VAL A 311 -2.98 8.83 -17.19
CA VAL A 311 -2.64 7.78 -16.22
C VAL A 311 -1.14 7.83 -15.89
N LEU A 312 -0.26 7.97 -16.89
CA LEU A 312 1.17 8.15 -16.70
C LEU A 312 1.48 9.34 -15.76
N VAL A 313 0.86 10.50 -15.99
CA VAL A 313 1.04 11.68 -15.13
C VAL A 313 0.61 11.39 -13.70
N GLY A 314 -0.56 10.79 -13.49
CA GLY A 314 -1.03 10.42 -12.16
C GLY A 314 -0.12 9.40 -11.47
N ASN A 315 0.43 8.43 -12.22
CA ASN A 315 1.43 7.49 -11.71
C ASN A 315 2.68 8.24 -11.20
N LEU A 316 3.19 9.17 -12.00
CA LEU A 316 4.37 9.96 -11.65
C LEU A 316 4.15 10.81 -10.40
N ILE A 317 3.01 11.50 -10.30
CA ILE A 317 2.66 12.33 -9.14
C ILE A 317 2.54 11.48 -7.87
N ALA A 318 1.78 10.39 -7.93
CA ALA A 318 1.58 9.51 -6.78
C ALA A 318 2.91 8.95 -6.24
N VAL A 319 3.81 8.52 -7.14
CA VAL A 319 5.16 8.06 -6.75
C VAL A 319 5.95 9.20 -6.13
N SER A 320 5.99 10.38 -6.78
CA SER A 320 6.87 11.47 -6.38
C SER A 320 6.51 12.05 -5.01
N GLU A 321 5.22 12.37 -4.76
CA GLU A 321 4.80 12.92 -3.47
C GLU A 321 5.02 11.95 -2.31
N CYS A 322 4.72 10.65 -2.52
CA CYS A 322 4.87 9.65 -1.47
C CYS A 322 6.34 9.28 -1.22
N VAL A 323 7.19 9.26 -2.26
CA VAL A 323 8.63 9.06 -2.11
C VAL A 323 9.27 10.24 -1.40
N ALA A 324 8.88 11.48 -1.72
CA ALA A 324 9.34 12.67 -1.00
C ALA A 324 8.96 12.61 0.50
N MET A 325 7.73 12.21 0.83
CA MET A 325 7.31 11.95 2.21
C MET A 325 8.18 10.89 2.89
N GLY A 326 8.44 9.77 2.23
CA GLY A 326 9.29 8.70 2.76
C GLY A 326 10.74 9.18 3.02
N ARG A 327 11.31 9.97 2.11
CA ARG A 327 12.65 10.58 2.27
C ARG A 327 12.70 11.53 3.46
N ARG A 328 11.70 12.40 3.62
CA ARG A 328 11.62 13.33 4.76
C ARG A 328 11.41 12.61 6.10
N PHE A 329 10.77 11.44 6.09
CA PHE A 329 10.70 10.56 7.26
C PHE A 329 12.05 9.90 7.57
N GLY A 330 12.96 9.82 6.60
CA GLY A 330 14.30 9.25 6.73
C GLY A 330 14.45 7.86 6.12
N LEU A 331 13.51 7.42 5.27
CA LEU A 331 13.66 6.19 4.48
C LEU A 331 14.77 6.37 3.43
N LYS A 332 15.59 5.34 3.24
CA LYS A 332 16.66 5.34 2.24
C LYS A 332 16.07 5.20 0.84
N PRO A 333 16.35 6.13 -0.10
CA PRO A 333 15.77 6.10 -1.44
C PRO A 333 16.02 4.79 -2.21
N VAL A 334 17.23 4.20 -2.05
CA VAL A 334 17.60 2.93 -2.69
C VAL A 334 16.70 1.78 -2.20
N GLU A 335 16.39 1.73 -0.89
CA GLU A 335 15.53 0.70 -0.32
C GLU A 335 14.07 0.90 -0.74
N MET A 336 13.61 2.17 -0.79
CA MET A 336 12.29 2.48 -1.36
C MET A 336 12.18 1.99 -2.80
N ALA A 337 13.16 2.30 -3.67
CA ALA A 337 13.17 1.87 -5.06
C ALA A 337 13.09 0.34 -5.19
N ARG A 338 13.92 -0.38 -4.41
CA ARG A 338 13.97 -1.84 -4.43
C ARG A 338 12.64 -2.51 -4.01
N ILE A 339 11.94 -1.94 -3.03
CA ILE A 339 10.76 -2.56 -2.43
C ILE A 339 9.46 -2.11 -3.11
N LEU A 340 9.33 -0.83 -3.49
CA LEU A 340 8.13 -0.31 -4.14
C LEU A 340 7.89 -0.97 -5.50
N ASN A 341 8.96 -1.28 -6.26
CA ASN A 341 8.86 -1.94 -7.57
C ASN A 341 8.40 -3.41 -7.52
N VAL A 342 8.37 -4.04 -6.35
CA VAL A 342 7.83 -5.41 -6.18
C VAL A 342 6.48 -5.44 -5.46
N GLY A 343 5.93 -4.26 -5.14
CA GLY A 343 4.66 -4.06 -4.43
C GLY A 343 3.54 -3.47 -5.28
N SER A 344 2.48 -3.01 -4.61
CA SER A 344 1.35 -2.33 -5.27
C SER A 344 1.67 -0.91 -5.76
N ALA A 345 2.83 -0.38 -5.44
CA ALA A 345 3.35 0.88 -5.94
C ALA A 345 4.06 0.79 -7.30
N TRP A 346 4.19 -0.42 -7.85
CA TRP A 346 4.80 -0.61 -9.16
C TRP A 346 3.99 0.05 -10.29
N CYS A 347 4.69 0.77 -11.16
CA CYS A 347 4.17 1.22 -12.46
C CYS A 347 5.29 1.20 -13.51
N ALA A 348 4.94 1.24 -14.79
CA ALA A 348 5.91 1.13 -15.88
C ALA A 348 7.04 2.16 -15.83
N VAL A 349 6.77 3.34 -15.27
CA VAL A 349 7.80 4.39 -15.12
C VAL A 349 8.53 4.33 -13.78
N SER A 350 8.08 3.56 -12.78
CA SER A 350 8.75 3.47 -11.49
C SER A 350 10.15 2.84 -11.59
N ASP A 351 10.38 1.97 -12.57
CA ASP A 351 11.70 1.38 -12.83
C ASP A 351 12.74 2.40 -13.31
N VAL A 352 12.29 3.54 -13.86
CA VAL A 352 13.15 4.66 -14.27
C VAL A 352 13.15 5.77 -13.22
N VAL A 353 11.99 6.08 -12.65
CA VAL A 353 11.78 7.19 -11.72
C VAL A 353 12.44 6.93 -10.37
N LEU A 354 12.22 5.77 -9.78
CA LEU A 354 12.72 5.48 -8.43
C LEU A 354 14.26 5.45 -8.35
N PRO A 355 15.00 4.81 -9.28
CA PRO A 355 16.46 4.90 -9.28
C PRO A 355 16.97 6.32 -9.51
N ALA A 356 16.34 7.08 -10.43
CA ALA A 356 16.74 8.46 -10.68
C ALA A 356 16.55 9.35 -9.45
N LEU A 357 15.41 9.22 -8.74
CA LEU A 357 15.18 9.92 -7.47
C LEU A 357 16.17 9.49 -6.38
N ALA A 358 16.55 8.21 -6.33
CA ALA A 358 17.56 7.73 -5.39
C ALA A 358 18.92 8.35 -5.62
N GLU A 359 19.25 8.69 -6.87
CA GLU A 359 20.51 9.31 -7.29
C GLU A 359 20.41 10.86 -7.33
N GLY A 360 19.25 11.45 -7.00
CA GLY A 360 19.03 12.90 -7.08
C GLY A 360 19.01 13.45 -8.52
N ARG A 361 18.67 12.60 -9.50
CA ARG A 361 18.62 12.98 -10.92
C ARG A 361 17.18 13.14 -11.40
N VAL A 362 16.96 14.02 -12.39
CA VAL A 362 15.70 14.11 -13.12
C VAL A 362 15.47 12.80 -13.87
N PRO A 363 14.32 12.11 -13.65
CA PRO A 363 13.99 10.92 -14.43
C PRO A 363 13.84 11.24 -15.92
N ASP A 364 14.33 10.36 -16.77
CA ASP A 364 14.12 10.46 -18.22
C ASP A 364 12.77 9.83 -18.59
N VAL A 365 11.77 10.69 -18.73
CA VAL A 365 10.41 10.29 -19.17
C VAL A 365 10.18 10.87 -20.56
N PRO A 366 9.90 10.03 -21.58
CA PRO A 366 9.85 10.46 -22.99
C PRO A 366 8.54 11.20 -23.35
N VAL A 367 8.14 12.13 -22.48
CA VAL A 367 6.99 13.03 -22.66
C VAL A 367 7.37 14.37 -22.07
N THR A 368 7.06 15.46 -22.78
CA THR A 368 7.29 16.82 -22.29
C THR A 368 6.18 17.28 -21.35
N LEU A 369 6.48 18.25 -20.49
CA LEU A 369 5.47 18.92 -19.65
C LEU A 369 4.34 19.52 -20.49
N GLY A 370 4.65 20.10 -21.66
CA GLY A 370 3.69 20.70 -22.55
C GLY A 370 2.74 19.68 -23.20
N GLU A 371 3.24 18.53 -23.65
CA GLU A 371 2.44 17.43 -24.19
C GLU A 371 1.51 16.86 -23.12
N ALA A 372 2.02 16.57 -21.95
CA ALA A 372 1.24 16.08 -20.82
C ALA A 372 0.14 17.07 -20.40
N THR A 373 0.47 18.37 -20.32
CA THR A 373 -0.50 19.43 -19.97
C THR A 373 -1.62 19.51 -21.02
N LYS A 374 -1.30 19.47 -22.31
CA LYS A 374 -2.30 19.49 -23.39
C LYS A 374 -3.22 18.26 -23.33
N ALA A 375 -2.66 17.08 -23.07
CA ALA A 375 -3.43 15.84 -22.98
C ALA A 375 -4.43 15.89 -21.81
N VAL A 376 -3.97 16.24 -20.61
CA VAL A 376 -4.83 16.30 -19.42
C VAL A 376 -5.86 17.43 -19.55
N ALA A 377 -5.50 18.60 -20.13
CA ALA A 377 -6.44 19.70 -20.39
C ALA A 377 -7.54 19.31 -21.37
N ALA A 378 -7.22 18.57 -22.45
CA ALA A 378 -8.22 18.06 -23.38
C ALA A 378 -9.22 17.11 -22.69
N LEU A 379 -8.75 16.25 -21.80
CA LEU A 379 -9.59 15.37 -20.98
C LEU A 379 -10.43 16.16 -19.96
N ALA A 380 -9.93 17.26 -19.40
CA ALA A 380 -10.70 18.13 -18.51
C ALA A 380 -11.90 18.75 -19.22
N VAL A 381 -11.72 19.25 -20.45
CA VAL A 381 -12.80 19.77 -21.29
C VAL A 381 -13.81 18.67 -21.60
N LYS A 382 -13.34 17.48 -21.98
CA LYS A 382 -14.20 16.33 -22.28
C LYS A 382 -14.97 15.86 -21.04
N SER A 383 -14.32 15.80 -19.89
CA SER A 383 -14.96 15.46 -18.61
C SER A 383 -16.11 16.43 -18.27
N ALA A 384 -15.87 17.74 -18.40
CA ALA A 384 -16.88 18.74 -18.17
C ALA A 384 -18.10 18.57 -19.13
N SER A 385 -17.85 18.29 -20.41
CA SER A 385 -18.90 18.06 -21.40
C SER A 385 -19.72 16.80 -21.16
N LEU A 386 -19.10 15.77 -20.58
CA LEU A 386 -19.73 14.47 -20.29
C LEU A 386 -20.34 14.42 -18.87
N GLY A 387 -20.00 15.38 -18.00
CA GLY A 387 -20.41 15.38 -16.59
C GLY A 387 -19.80 14.22 -15.81
N THR A 388 -18.50 13.93 -15.99
CA THR A 388 -17.78 12.92 -15.20
C THR A 388 -16.93 13.57 -14.10
N PRO A 389 -16.69 12.93 -12.95
CA PRO A 389 -15.69 13.37 -11.97
C PRO A 389 -14.30 13.47 -12.61
N PHE A 390 -13.52 14.49 -12.19
CA PHE A 390 -12.16 14.75 -12.68
C PHE A 390 -11.30 15.32 -11.53
N VAL A 391 -11.26 14.60 -10.41
CA VAL A 391 -10.64 15.09 -9.18
C VAL A 391 -9.13 14.94 -9.23
N LEU A 392 -8.63 13.70 -9.34
CA LEU A 392 -7.21 13.44 -9.37
C LEU A 392 -6.55 13.96 -10.66
N PRO A 393 -7.11 13.74 -11.84
CA PRO A 393 -6.55 14.33 -13.05
C PRO A 393 -6.62 15.87 -13.05
N GLY A 394 -7.58 16.48 -12.35
CA GLY A 394 -7.67 17.93 -12.15
C GLY A 394 -6.51 18.48 -11.32
N ILE A 395 -6.15 17.79 -10.23
CA ILE A 395 -4.96 18.11 -9.44
C ILE A 395 -3.69 17.94 -10.29
N ALA A 396 -3.62 16.86 -11.07
CA ALA A 396 -2.50 16.62 -11.98
C ALA A 396 -2.34 17.75 -12.99
N LEU A 397 -3.44 18.27 -13.55
CA LEU A 397 -3.41 19.41 -14.46
C LEU A 397 -2.86 20.68 -13.79
N ALA A 398 -3.28 20.98 -12.57
CA ALA A 398 -2.78 22.14 -11.84
C ALA A 398 -1.27 22.04 -11.58
N LEU A 399 -0.78 20.88 -11.17
CA LEU A 399 0.65 20.63 -10.95
C LEU A 399 1.45 20.71 -12.25
N LEU A 400 0.93 20.18 -13.35
CA LEU A 400 1.55 20.31 -14.68
C LEU A 400 1.64 21.76 -15.14
N GLN A 401 0.58 22.55 -14.95
CA GLN A 401 0.60 23.98 -15.32
C GLN A 401 1.65 24.76 -14.52
N GLU A 402 1.81 24.42 -13.23
CA GLU A 402 2.85 25.02 -12.40
C GLU A 402 4.24 24.59 -12.89
N ALA A 403 4.46 23.31 -13.15
CA ALA A 403 5.74 22.80 -13.67
C ALA A 403 6.10 23.44 -15.03
N VAL A 404 5.12 23.66 -15.92
CA VAL A 404 5.33 24.37 -17.18
C VAL A 404 5.76 25.82 -16.94
N ARG A 405 5.18 26.51 -15.96
CA ARG A 405 5.60 27.89 -15.61
C ARG A 405 7.04 27.94 -15.10
N GLN A 406 7.45 26.95 -14.32
CA GLN A 406 8.79 26.89 -13.72
C GLN A 406 9.87 26.42 -14.69
N HIS A 407 9.57 25.44 -15.54
CA HIS A 407 10.58 24.73 -16.33
C HIS A 407 10.40 24.88 -17.86
N GLY A 408 9.27 25.44 -18.31
CA GLY A 408 8.93 25.55 -19.74
C GLY A 408 8.27 24.29 -20.31
N ALA A 409 7.48 24.47 -21.35
CA ALA A 409 6.68 23.39 -21.96
C ALA A 409 7.51 22.27 -22.62
N GLN A 410 8.74 22.58 -23.04
CA GLN A 410 9.65 21.61 -23.68
C GLN A 410 10.48 20.78 -22.70
N ALA A 411 10.40 21.09 -21.40
CA ALA A 411 11.10 20.30 -20.39
C ALA A 411 10.50 18.88 -20.26
N SER A 412 11.32 17.90 -19.90
CA SER A 412 10.87 16.52 -19.63
C SER A 412 9.81 16.50 -18.51
N LEU A 413 8.80 15.65 -18.67
CA LEU A 413 7.79 15.37 -17.65
C LEU A 413 8.43 14.92 -16.32
N GLY A 414 9.61 14.31 -16.35
CA GLY A 414 10.38 13.95 -15.16
C GLY A 414 10.69 15.14 -14.22
N ARG A 415 10.66 16.40 -14.70
CA ARG A 415 10.80 17.59 -13.84
C ARG A 415 9.68 17.72 -12.81
N LEU A 416 8.52 17.16 -13.07
CA LEU A 416 7.40 17.16 -12.14
C LEU A 416 7.74 16.50 -10.80
N THR A 417 8.68 15.53 -10.79
CA THR A 417 9.08 14.82 -9.57
C THR A 417 9.76 15.72 -8.53
N PHE A 418 10.43 16.79 -8.95
CA PHE A 418 11.16 17.69 -8.06
C PHE A 418 10.27 18.74 -7.38
N GLY A 419 9.04 18.96 -7.84
CA GLY A 419 8.08 19.86 -7.18
C GLY A 419 7.61 19.40 -5.80
N PHE A 420 8.01 18.20 -5.35
CA PHE A 420 7.68 17.63 -4.04
C PHE A 420 8.89 17.55 -3.09
N GLU A 421 10.10 17.90 -3.56
CA GLU A 421 11.36 17.75 -2.80
C GLU A 421 11.75 19.01 -2.01
N ASP A 422 11.29 20.17 -2.43
CA ASP A 422 11.51 21.48 -1.80
C ASP A 422 10.35 21.79 -0.82
#